data_54cbd92e39a5c14b56a60cccccadc1d2
#
_entry.id   54cbd92e39a5c14b56a60cccccadc1d2
#
_cell.length_a   1.000
_cell.length_b   1.000
_cell.length_c   1.000
_cell.angle_alpha   90.00
_cell.angle_beta   90.00
_cell.angle_gamma   90.00
#
_symmetry.space_group_name_H-M   'P 1'
#
loop_
_entity.id
_entity.type
_entity.pdbx_description
1 polymer ?
#
loop_
_entity_poly.entity_id
_entity_poly.type
_entity_poly.pdbx_seq_one_letter_code
_entity_poly.pdbx_strand_id
1 'polypeptide(L)'
;MELSRRAFIATVAAGAIGLAGCGTSGQEPSGSAKQEKKPKAKKKAVRKTANVGDAVEVKSKLGKLTVTVEGCDASQSLTQLYQDGSEEIADGNVVCALMLIVGNESVNDPDGDDGFDYMQAGIDFTTPDGVSVSPFSSGSDYKGYACALGGWMNAQKGQTDREAVFFQVPDSTQEIIAKLGDTDVTVPIARV
;
A
#
# COMPACT_ATOMS: atom_id res chain seq x y z
N MET A 1 31.41 1.00 26.58
CA MET A 1 31.59 1.72 25.30
C MET A 1 30.24 2.36 24.95
N GLU A 2 30.17 3.67 25.17
CA GLU A 2 28.97 4.46 24.89
C GLU A 2 28.98 4.86 23.40
N LEU A 3 27.89 4.63 22.68
CA LEU A 3 27.68 5.13 21.32
C LEU A 3 26.44 6.02 21.27
N SER A 4 26.76 7.27 21.34
CA SER A 4 26.14 8.51 20.92
C SER A 4 24.82 8.42 20.11
N ARG A 5 23.77 8.96 20.73
CA ARG A 5 22.48 9.33 20.12
C ARG A 5 22.69 10.59 19.26
N ARG A 6 22.54 10.48 17.94
CA ARG A 6 22.45 11.65 17.06
C ARG A 6 20.99 12.06 16.88
N ALA A 7 20.64 13.17 17.52
CA ALA A 7 19.37 13.86 17.30
C ALA A 7 19.38 14.52 15.90
N PHE A 8 18.38 14.23 15.08
CA PHE A 8 18.11 14.98 13.86
C PHE A 8 17.15 16.13 14.20
N ILE A 9 17.66 17.35 14.09
CA ILE A 9 16.87 18.56 14.21
C ILE A 9 16.30 18.91 12.83
N ALA A 10 14.97 18.89 12.71
CA ALA A 10 14.27 19.36 11.51
C ALA A 10 14.12 20.88 11.59
N THR A 11 14.77 21.61 10.69
CA THR A 11 14.64 23.06 10.56
C THR A 11 13.44 23.39 9.67
N VAL A 12 12.40 23.99 10.27
CA VAL A 12 11.26 24.57 9.56
C VAL A 12 11.64 26.00 9.15
N ALA A 13 11.77 26.26 7.86
CA ALA A 13 11.93 27.61 7.31
C ALA A 13 10.55 28.19 6.98
N ALA A 14 10.09 29.14 7.79
CA ALA A 14 8.92 29.95 7.51
C ALA A 14 9.32 31.12 6.59
N GLY A 15 8.86 31.14 5.34
CA GLY A 15 8.98 32.22 4.39
C GLY A 15 7.84 33.23 4.55
N ALA A 16 8.15 34.45 5.02
CA ALA A 16 7.20 35.55 5.12
C ALA A 16 6.97 36.19 3.75
N ILE A 17 5.70 36.42 3.42
CA ILE A 17 5.25 37.15 2.23
C ILE A 17 5.19 38.64 2.60
N GLY A 18 6.00 39.45 1.96
CA GLY A 18 5.94 40.92 2.04
C GLY A 18 5.06 41.48 0.91
N LEU A 19 3.98 42.18 1.31
CA LEU A 19 3.22 43.08 0.45
C LEU A 19 3.77 44.49 0.64
N ALA A 20 4.03 45.20 -0.42
CA ALA A 20 3.64 46.61 -0.62
C ALA A 20 4.45 47.30 -1.71
N GLY A 21 3.78 48.11 -2.50
CA GLY A 21 4.35 49.28 -3.10
C GLY A 21 3.79 49.67 -4.45
N CYS A 22 2.82 50.61 -4.45
CA CYS A 22 2.37 51.38 -5.62
C CYS A 22 3.48 52.29 -6.16
N GLY A 23 3.51 52.48 -7.48
CA GLY A 23 4.29 53.54 -8.10
C GLY A 23 4.07 53.63 -9.62
N THR A 24 3.49 54.71 -10.04
CA THR A 24 2.99 55.10 -11.36
C THR A 24 4.06 55.34 -12.43
N SER A 25 3.61 55.21 -13.67
CA SER A 25 3.90 55.94 -14.91
C SER A 25 4.85 55.32 -15.95
N GLY A 26 4.29 55.06 -17.13
CA GLY A 26 4.91 55.48 -18.37
C GLY A 26 5.41 54.39 -19.31
N GLN A 27 4.69 54.27 -20.45
CA GLN A 27 5.13 53.78 -21.78
C GLN A 27 5.07 52.28 -22.10
N GLU A 28 4.10 51.98 -23.00
CA GLU A 28 4.11 50.86 -23.92
C GLU A 28 5.38 50.86 -24.81
N PRO A 29 5.87 49.68 -25.32
CA PRO A 29 5.14 48.98 -26.36
C PRO A 29 5.20 47.47 -26.35
N SER A 30 4.14 46.87 -26.89
CA SER A 30 4.09 45.64 -27.71
C SER A 30 5.05 44.48 -27.34
N GLY A 31 4.52 43.44 -26.75
CA GLY A 31 5.21 42.15 -26.58
C GLY A 31 4.22 41.04 -26.19
N SER A 32 3.94 40.17 -27.15
CA SER A 32 3.14 38.93 -27.09
C SER A 32 2.86 38.36 -25.71
N ALA A 33 1.62 38.38 -25.26
CA ALA A 33 1.12 37.64 -24.12
C ALA A 33 1.28 36.13 -24.39
N LYS A 34 2.28 35.49 -23.80
CA LYS A 34 2.30 34.05 -23.61
C LYS A 34 1.15 33.70 -22.66
N GLN A 35 0.09 33.13 -23.20
CA GLN A 35 -0.95 32.50 -22.39
C GLN A 35 -0.31 31.39 -21.57
N GLU A 36 -0.19 31.58 -20.27
CA GLU A 36 0.08 30.50 -19.30
C GLU A 36 -1.10 29.52 -19.38
N LYS A 37 -0.84 28.36 -19.95
CA LYS A 37 -1.76 27.23 -19.90
C LYS A 37 -1.95 26.84 -18.44
N LYS A 38 -3.10 27.18 -17.83
CA LYS A 38 -3.55 26.63 -16.55
C LYS A 38 -3.36 25.11 -16.58
N PRO A 39 -2.74 24.49 -15.55
CA PRO A 39 -2.61 23.05 -15.49
C PRO A 39 -4.01 22.43 -15.49
N LYS A 40 -4.31 21.63 -16.51
CA LYS A 40 -5.53 20.84 -16.55
C LYS A 40 -5.53 19.91 -15.34
N ALA A 41 -6.46 20.08 -14.42
CA ALA A 41 -6.69 19.14 -13.33
C ALA A 41 -6.84 17.74 -13.95
N LYS A 42 -5.91 16.84 -13.63
CA LYS A 42 -5.98 15.43 -14.02
C LYS A 42 -7.27 14.88 -13.38
N LYS A 43 -8.27 14.51 -14.17
CA LYS A 43 -9.45 13.78 -13.68
C LYS A 43 -8.90 12.53 -12.98
N LYS A 44 -9.20 12.36 -11.69
CA LYS A 44 -8.93 11.10 -10.98
C LYS A 44 -9.63 10.00 -11.78
N ALA A 45 -8.88 9.02 -12.26
CA ALA A 45 -9.46 7.84 -12.90
C ALA A 45 -10.37 7.15 -11.86
N VAL A 46 -11.60 6.84 -12.28
CA VAL A 46 -12.52 6.06 -11.45
C VAL A 46 -11.97 4.64 -11.40
N ARG A 47 -11.67 4.14 -10.19
CA ARG A 47 -11.23 2.77 -10.00
C ARG A 47 -12.41 1.82 -10.19
N LYS A 48 -12.13 0.61 -10.68
CA LYS A 48 -13.11 -0.48 -10.78
C LYS A 48 -13.31 -1.09 -9.39
N THR A 49 -14.37 -1.85 -9.22
CA THR A 49 -14.63 -2.65 -8.01
C THR A 49 -14.82 -4.11 -8.38
N ALA A 50 -14.38 -5.01 -7.51
CA ALA A 50 -14.62 -6.44 -7.60
C ALA A 50 -15.01 -6.97 -6.21
N ASN A 51 -15.59 -8.18 -6.16
CA ASN A 51 -16.00 -8.82 -4.91
C ASN A 51 -14.89 -9.74 -4.40
N VAL A 52 -14.95 -10.08 -3.12
CA VAL A 52 -14.18 -11.19 -2.54
C VAL A 52 -14.51 -12.46 -3.32
N GLY A 53 -13.51 -13.22 -3.71
CA GLY A 53 -13.63 -14.42 -4.55
C GLY A 53 -13.50 -14.16 -6.06
N ASP A 54 -13.62 -12.92 -6.52
CA ASP A 54 -13.41 -12.60 -7.93
C ASP A 54 -11.91 -12.58 -8.27
N ALA A 55 -11.54 -13.19 -9.41
CA ALA A 55 -10.19 -13.13 -9.94
C ALA A 55 -9.95 -11.79 -10.65
N VAL A 56 -8.97 -11.03 -10.20
CA VAL A 56 -8.60 -9.70 -10.73
C VAL A 56 -7.28 -9.77 -11.47
N GLU A 57 -7.27 -9.36 -12.72
CA GLU A 57 -6.03 -9.20 -13.49
C GLU A 57 -5.30 -7.92 -13.08
N VAL A 58 -4.05 -8.05 -12.64
CA VAL A 58 -3.17 -6.94 -12.28
C VAL A 58 -2.06 -6.83 -13.32
N LYS A 59 -1.94 -5.66 -13.93
CA LYS A 59 -0.86 -5.34 -14.89
C LYS A 59 0.03 -4.26 -14.31
N SER A 60 1.32 -4.55 -14.26
CA SER A 60 2.34 -3.61 -13.82
C SER A 60 3.49 -3.53 -14.84
N LYS A 61 4.50 -2.73 -14.53
CA LYS A 61 5.74 -2.70 -15.32
C LYS A 61 6.54 -3.99 -15.20
N LEU A 62 6.37 -4.74 -14.10
CA LEU A 62 7.07 -6.00 -13.85
C LEU A 62 6.44 -7.17 -14.63
N GLY A 63 5.14 -7.09 -14.95
CA GLY A 63 4.43 -8.15 -15.64
C GLY A 63 2.94 -8.22 -15.29
N LYS A 64 2.37 -9.40 -15.41
CA LYS A 64 0.95 -9.67 -15.24
C LYS A 64 0.73 -10.73 -14.15
N LEU A 65 -0.24 -10.45 -13.29
CA LEU A 65 -0.72 -11.34 -12.23
C LEU A 65 -2.21 -11.54 -12.34
N THR A 66 -2.70 -12.63 -11.75
CA THR A 66 -4.11 -12.80 -11.40
C THR A 66 -4.19 -12.95 -9.89
N VAL A 67 -4.95 -12.09 -9.22
CA VAL A 67 -5.10 -12.10 -7.76
C VAL A 67 -6.56 -12.29 -7.39
N THR A 68 -6.82 -13.26 -6.51
CA THR A 68 -8.13 -13.46 -5.88
C THR A 68 -7.98 -13.21 -4.39
N VAL A 69 -8.79 -12.33 -3.83
CA VAL A 69 -8.89 -12.14 -2.38
C VAL A 69 -9.93 -13.11 -1.85
N GLU A 70 -9.54 -14.03 -0.96
CA GLU A 70 -10.46 -15.04 -0.42
C GLU A 70 -11.08 -14.62 0.93
N GLY A 71 -10.44 -13.72 1.67
CA GLY A 71 -10.98 -13.20 2.93
C GLY A 71 -9.91 -12.57 3.81
N CYS A 72 -10.34 -12.04 4.94
CA CYS A 72 -9.46 -11.47 5.96
C CYS A 72 -9.97 -11.89 7.34
N ASP A 73 -9.13 -12.57 8.09
CA ASP A 73 -9.42 -12.99 9.46
C ASP A 73 -8.66 -12.11 10.46
N ALA A 74 -9.29 -11.78 11.58
CA ALA A 74 -8.63 -11.16 12.72
C ALA A 74 -8.93 -11.94 14.01
N SER A 75 -7.93 -12.14 14.86
CA SER A 75 -8.15 -12.79 16.15
C SER A 75 -7.13 -12.35 17.21
N GLN A 76 -7.55 -12.49 18.47
CA GLN A 76 -6.68 -12.25 19.62
C GLN A 76 -5.54 -13.28 19.70
N SER A 77 -5.78 -14.52 19.24
CA SER A 77 -4.73 -15.54 19.20
C SER A 77 -3.65 -15.22 18.17
N LEU A 78 -4.00 -14.66 17.00
CA LEU A 78 -3.02 -14.14 16.06
C LEU A 78 -2.26 -12.96 16.67
N THR A 79 -2.97 -12.02 17.30
CA THR A 79 -2.34 -10.88 17.98
C THR A 79 -1.32 -11.33 19.03
N GLN A 80 -1.69 -12.30 19.87
CA GLN A 80 -0.79 -12.86 20.88
C GLN A 80 0.44 -13.53 20.26
N LEU A 81 0.24 -14.32 19.20
CA LEU A 81 1.33 -14.98 18.48
C LEU A 81 2.39 -13.98 17.96
N TYR A 82 1.94 -12.86 17.44
CA TYR A 82 2.83 -11.82 16.91
C TYR A 82 3.45 -10.96 18.01
N GLN A 83 2.74 -10.71 19.13
CA GLN A 83 3.29 -10.04 20.31
C GLN A 83 4.41 -10.83 20.99
N ASP A 84 4.29 -12.17 21.01
CA ASP A 84 5.33 -13.06 21.55
C ASP A 84 6.55 -13.18 20.59
N GLY A 85 6.42 -12.65 19.38
CA GLY A 85 7.44 -12.64 18.33
C GLY A 85 8.27 -11.35 18.29
N SER A 86 8.67 -10.96 17.07
CA SER A 86 9.53 -9.79 16.83
C SER A 86 8.75 -8.54 16.39
N GLU A 87 7.45 -8.63 16.18
CA GLU A 87 6.61 -7.52 15.70
C GLU A 87 6.04 -6.72 16.87
N GLU A 88 6.11 -5.40 16.78
CA GLU A 88 5.49 -4.49 17.74
C GLU A 88 4.02 -4.25 17.37
N ILE A 89 3.10 -4.76 18.18
CA ILE A 89 1.67 -4.54 18.00
C ILE A 89 1.25 -3.33 18.83
N ALA A 90 0.72 -2.30 18.17
CA ALA A 90 0.26 -1.09 18.84
C ALA A 90 -0.95 -1.36 19.73
N ASP A 91 -1.05 -0.64 20.84
CA ASP A 91 -2.18 -0.75 21.77
C ASP A 91 -3.53 -0.49 21.04
N GLY A 92 -4.50 -1.37 21.28
CA GLY A 92 -5.81 -1.28 20.63
C GLY A 92 -5.85 -1.79 19.18
N ASN A 93 -4.75 -2.35 18.67
CA ASN A 93 -4.72 -3.02 17.38
C ASN A 93 -4.95 -4.53 17.52
N VAL A 94 -5.41 -5.12 16.43
CA VAL A 94 -5.54 -6.57 16.25
C VAL A 94 -4.79 -7.00 15.00
N VAL A 95 -4.20 -8.18 15.04
CA VAL A 95 -3.54 -8.78 13.89
C VAL A 95 -4.55 -9.44 12.97
N CYS A 96 -4.42 -9.13 11.69
CA CYS A 96 -5.20 -9.68 10.61
C CYS A 96 -4.35 -10.57 9.71
N ALA A 97 -4.98 -11.61 9.15
CA ALA A 97 -4.45 -12.46 8.09
C ALA A 97 -5.32 -12.29 6.84
N LEU A 98 -4.81 -11.64 5.81
CA LEU A 98 -5.46 -11.50 4.51
C LEU A 98 -5.06 -12.67 3.61
N MET A 99 -6.04 -13.44 3.16
CA MET A 99 -5.83 -14.65 2.37
C MET A 99 -6.01 -14.37 0.88
N LEU A 100 -5.00 -14.72 0.10
CA LEU A 100 -4.92 -14.46 -1.33
C LEU A 100 -4.63 -15.76 -2.10
N ILE A 101 -5.15 -15.86 -3.34
CA ILE A 101 -4.60 -16.74 -4.37
C ILE A 101 -3.90 -15.84 -5.38
N VAL A 102 -2.62 -16.09 -5.62
CA VAL A 102 -1.78 -15.28 -6.50
C VAL A 102 -1.27 -16.15 -7.64
N GLY A 103 -1.79 -15.91 -8.84
CA GLY A 103 -1.30 -16.52 -10.08
C GLY A 103 -0.30 -15.58 -10.74
N ASN A 104 0.97 -15.95 -10.78
CA ASN A 104 2.01 -15.15 -11.42
C ASN A 104 2.18 -15.60 -12.88
N GLU A 105 1.59 -14.87 -13.83
CA GLU A 105 1.69 -15.19 -15.25
C GLU A 105 3.05 -14.81 -15.86
N SER A 106 3.59 -13.62 -15.49
CA SER A 106 4.78 -13.11 -16.15
C SER A 106 5.63 -12.13 -15.34
N VAL A 107 5.29 -11.92 -14.05
CA VAL A 107 6.10 -11.05 -13.19
C VAL A 107 7.44 -11.73 -12.90
N ASN A 108 8.53 -11.00 -13.16
CA ASN A 108 9.87 -11.42 -12.77
C ASN A 108 10.37 -10.47 -11.70
N ASP A 109 11.04 -11.01 -10.71
CA ASP A 109 11.86 -10.21 -9.84
C ASP A 109 13.08 -9.70 -10.64
N PRO A 110 13.35 -8.38 -10.65
CA PRO A 110 14.51 -7.82 -11.34
C PRO A 110 15.84 -8.28 -10.74
N ASP A 111 15.86 -8.69 -9.47
CA ASP A 111 17.04 -9.15 -8.75
C ASP A 111 17.25 -10.68 -8.86
N GLY A 112 16.30 -11.39 -9.47
CA GLY A 112 16.38 -12.83 -9.75
C GLY A 112 16.05 -13.74 -8.58
N ASP A 113 15.46 -13.20 -7.52
CA ASP A 113 14.98 -13.96 -6.37
C ASP A 113 13.66 -14.67 -6.67
N ASP A 114 13.33 -15.69 -5.87
CA ASP A 114 12.05 -16.37 -5.93
C ASP A 114 10.96 -15.47 -5.33
N GLY A 115 9.94 -15.11 -6.12
CA GLY A 115 8.84 -14.23 -5.71
C GLY A 115 8.94 -12.80 -6.27
N PHE A 116 8.20 -11.86 -5.67
CA PHE A 116 8.19 -10.45 -6.08
C PHE A 116 7.61 -9.53 -4.99
N ASP A 117 8.03 -8.27 -5.00
CA ASP A 117 7.43 -7.21 -4.17
C ASP A 117 6.02 -6.84 -4.69
N TYR A 118 4.99 -6.97 -3.81
CA TYR A 118 3.60 -6.76 -4.19
C TYR A 118 3.29 -5.30 -4.56
N MET A 119 3.94 -4.32 -3.92
CA MET A 119 3.72 -2.90 -4.23
C MET A 119 4.28 -2.55 -5.61
N GLN A 120 5.45 -3.09 -5.97
CA GLN A 120 6.03 -2.94 -7.31
C GLN A 120 5.15 -3.64 -8.36
N ALA A 121 4.51 -4.72 -7.99
CA ALA A 121 3.54 -5.41 -8.84
C ALA A 121 2.19 -4.69 -8.97
N GLY A 122 1.96 -3.61 -8.24
CA GLY A 122 0.73 -2.82 -8.29
C GLY A 122 -0.37 -3.31 -7.36
N ILE A 123 0.00 -4.00 -6.29
CA ILE A 123 -0.89 -4.41 -5.19
C ILE A 123 -0.62 -3.49 -3.99
N ASP A 124 -1.68 -3.06 -3.29
CA ASP A 124 -1.57 -2.26 -2.06
C ASP A 124 -2.79 -2.56 -1.16
N PHE A 125 -2.64 -2.38 0.14
CA PHE A 125 -3.70 -2.61 1.12
C PHE A 125 -3.92 -1.35 1.94
N THR A 126 -5.18 -0.95 2.10
CA THR A 126 -5.53 0.25 2.89
C THR A 126 -6.76 0.00 3.73
N THR A 127 -6.91 0.77 4.80
CA THR A 127 -8.17 0.94 5.49
C THR A 127 -9.16 1.78 4.66
N PRO A 128 -10.46 1.79 4.95
CA PRO A 128 -11.45 2.58 4.18
C PRO A 128 -11.19 4.08 4.16
N ASP A 129 -10.57 4.63 5.19
CA ASP A 129 -10.13 6.02 5.28
C ASP A 129 -8.84 6.32 4.51
N GLY A 130 -8.25 5.30 3.86
CA GLY A 130 -7.12 5.42 2.96
C GLY A 130 -5.76 5.34 3.63
N VAL A 131 -5.68 4.91 4.88
CA VAL A 131 -4.42 4.66 5.56
C VAL A 131 -3.81 3.37 5.02
N SER A 132 -2.56 3.42 4.57
CA SER A 132 -1.82 2.25 4.08
C SER A 132 -1.56 1.26 5.21
N VAL A 133 -1.75 -0.01 4.92
CA VAL A 133 -1.52 -1.11 5.85
C VAL A 133 -0.19 -1.76 5.45
N SER A 134 0.75 -1.81 6.40
CA SER A 134 2.07 -2.40 6.16
C SER A 134 2.10 -3.86 6.61
N PRO A 135 2.46 -4.80 5.72
CA PRO A 135 2.67 -6.19 6.10
C PRO A 135 3.81 -6.37 7.08
N PHE A 136 3.68 -7.36 7.96
CA PHE A 136 4.74 -7.76 8.87
C PHE A 136 5.89 -8.43 8.12
N SER A 137 7.10 -8.27 8.68
CA SER A 137 8.33 -8.88 8.16
C SER A 137 8.53 -10.31 8.63
N SER A 138 7.70 -10.79 9.55
CA SER A 138 7.72 -12.14 10.10
C SER A 138 6.34 -12.77 10.09
N GLY A 139 6.26 -14.09 10.13
CA GLY A 139 5.00 -14.81 10.20
C GLY A 139 5.14 -16.31 10.00
N SER A 140 4.02 -16.98 10.02
CA SER A 140 3.91 -18.42 9.77
C SER A 140 2.71 -18.72 8.87
N ASP A 141 2.71 -19.88 8.26
CA ASP A 141 1.59 -20.34 7.42
C ASP A 141 0.26 -20.29 8.19
N TYR A 142 -0.80 -19.90 7.51
CA TYR A 142 -2.11 -19.72 8.08
C TYR A 142 -3.18 -20.42 7.26
N LYS A 143 -3.88 -21.38 7.85
CA LYS A 143 -4.99 -22.14 7.21
C LYS A 143 -4.65 -22.70 5.81
N GLY A 144 -3.39 -23.09 5.60
CA GLY A 144 -2.92 -23.63 4.32
C GLY A 144 -2.52 -22.56 3.30
N TYR A 145 -2.33 -21.32 3.75
CA TYR A 145 -1.73 -20.24 2.98
C TYR A 145 -0.29 -20.03 3.45
N ALA A 146 0.65 -19.97 2.53
CA ALA A 146 2.04 -19.65 2.83
C ALA A 146 2.16 -18.19 3.29
N CYS A 147 3.02 -17.93 4.27
CA CYS A 147 3.22 -16.57 4.75
C CYS A 147 3.96 -15.70 3.72
N ALA A 148 3.35 -14.58 3.33
CA ALA A 148 3.99 -13.53 2.53
C ALA A 148 4.68 -12.53 3.47
N LEU A 149 6.02 -12.55 3.53
CA LEU A 149 6.82 -11.79 4.49
C LEU A 149 7.15 -10.39 3.96
N GLY A 150 6.92 -9.35 4.78
CA GLY A 150 7.37 -7.98 4.49
C GLY A 150 6.86 -7.40 3.16
N GLY A 151 5.76 -7.94 2.64
CA GLY A 151 5.25 -7.53 1.33
C GLY A 151 5.80 -8.31 0.15
N TRP A 152 6.55 -9.39 0.41
CA TRP A 152 7.08 -10.28 -0.62
C TRP A 152 6.12 -11.44 -0.88
N MET A 153 5.66 -11.58 -2.12
CA MET A 153 4.81 -12.68 -2.57
C MET A 153 5.68 -13.83 -3.08
N ASN A 154 5.29 -15.08 -2.73
CA ASN A 154 6.09 -16.27 -3.03
C ASN A 154 5.83 -16.85 -4.43
N ALA A 155 4.71 -16.48 -5.07
CA ALA A 155 4.31 -17.05 -6.36
C ALA A 155 5.35 -16.81 -7.44
N GLN A 156 6.06 -17.86 -7.86
CA GLN A 156 7.04 -17.81 -8.93
C GLN A 156 6.35 -17.68 -10.29
N LYS A 157 7.08 -17.20 -11.29
CA LYS A 157 6.56 -17.07 -12.65
C LYS A 157 6.02 -18.38 -13.20
N GLY A 158 4.78 -18.36 -13.66
CA GLY A 158 4.06 -19.52 -14.18
C GLY A 158 3.41 -20.36 -13.09
N GLN A 159 3.48 -19.97 -11.83
CA GLN A 159 2.88 -20.66 -10.69
C GLN A 159 1.68 -19.92 -10.11
N THR A 160 0.91 -20.64 -9.32
CA THR A 160 -0.19 -20.09 -8.53
C THR A 160 -0.03 -20.58 -7.11
N ASP A 161 0.03 -19.65 -6.16
CA ASP A 161 0.19 -19.94 -4.75
C ASP A 161 -0.94 -19.36 -3.91
N ARG A 162 -1.16 -19.96 -2.73
CA ARG A 162 -2.05 -19.46 -1.70
C ARG A 162 -1.20 -18.76 -0.65
N GLU A 163 -1.44 -17.47 -0.47
CA GLU A 163 -0.59 -16.62 0.35
C GLU A 163 -1.39 -15.88 1.43
N ALA A 164 -0.83 -15.77 2.62
CA ALA A 164 -1.37 -14.98 3.72
C ALA A 164 -0.48 -13.77 3.99
N VAL A 165 -1.07 -12.58 3.94
CA VAL A 165 -0.43 -11.32 4.30
C VAL A 165 -0.88 -10.94 5.71
N PHE A 166 0.07 -10.77 6.62
CA PHE A 166 -0.22 -10.39 8.00
C PHE A 166 0.08 -8.92 8.24
N PHE A 167 -0.80 -8.25 8.97
CA PHE A 167 -0.68 -6.84 9.34
C PHE A 167 -1.52 -6.53 10.57
N GLN A 168 -1.36 -5.33 11.12
CA GLN A 168 -2.20 -4.86 12.21
C GLN A 168 -3.10 -3.71 11.79
N VAL A 169 -4.29 -3.66 12.36
CA VAL A 169 -5.22 -2.54 12.23
C VAL A 169 -5.88 -2.25 13.59
N PRO A 170 -6.43 -1.03 13.81
CA PRO A 170 -7.27 -0.78 14.98
C PRO A 170 -8.37 -1.83 15.13
N ASP A 171 -8.62 -2.31 16.34
CA ASP A 171 -9.63 -3.36 16.59
C ASP A 171 -11.05 -2.97 16.15
N SER A 172 -11.32 -1.68 16.03
CA SER A 172 -12.59 -1.17 15.49
C SER A 172 -12.73 -1.27 13.96
N THR A 173 -11.65 -1.59 13.23
CA THR A 173 -11.67 -1.71 11.77
C THR A 173 -12.51 -2.91 11.34
N GLN A 174 -13.49 -2.69 10.46
CA GLN A 174 -14.44 -3.72 10.02
C GLN A 174 -14.09 -4.30 8.65
N GLU A 175 -13.33 -3.57 7.85
CA GLU A 175 -12.96 -3.96 6.50
C GLU A 175 -11.64 -3.33 6.09
N ILE A 176 -11.00 -3.91 5.08
CA ILE A 176 -9.85 -3.34 4.38
C ILE A 176 -10.15 -3.26 2.88
N ILE A 177 -9.38 -2.46 2.18
CA ILE A 177 -9.44 -2.35 0.72
C ILE A 177 -8.15 -2.91 0.13
N ALA A 178 -8.27 -4.02 -0.59
CA ALA A 178 -7.20 -4.53 -1.43
C ALA A 178 -7.23 -3.80 -2.78
N LYS A 179 -6.20 -3.04 -3.08
CA LYS A 179 -6.03 -2.31 -4.34
C LYS A 179 -5.20 -3.16 -5.30
N LEU A 180 -5.85 -3.69 -6.31
CA LEU A 180 -5.27 -4.60 -7.28
C LEU A 180 -5.18 -3.90 -8.64
N GLY A 181 -4.04 -3.27 -8.94
CA GLY A 181 -3.90 -2.43 -10.12
C GLY A 181 -4.90 -1.27 -10.14
N ASP A 182 -5.86 -1.26 -11.07
CA ASP A 182 -6.93 -0.26 -11.19
C ASP A 182 -8.25 -0.69 -10.50
N THR A 183 -8.26 -1.82 -9.81
CA THR A 183 -9.46 -2.43 -9.20
C THR A 183 -9.32 -2.46 -7.68
N ASP A 184 -10.40 -2.12 -6.98
CA ASP A 184 -10.52 -2.20 -5.52
C ASP A 184 -11.41 -3.36 -5.12
N VAL A 185 -10.97 -4.15 -4.13
CA VAL A 185 -11.77 -5.20 -3.48
C VAL A 185 -11.96 -4.81 -2.03
N THR A 186 -13.20 -4.58 -1.62
CA THR A 186 -13.53 -4.36 -0.20
C THR A 186 -13.64 -5.70 0.49
N VAL A 187 -12.86 -5.91 1.54
CA VAL A 187 -12.70 -7.19 2.24
C VAL A 187 -13.18 -7.04 3.67
N PRO A 188 -14.32 -7.60 4.04
CA PRO A 188 -14.76 -7.65 5.44
C PRO A 188 -13.75 -8.41 6.30
N ILE A 189 -13.50 -7.92 7.52
CA ILE A 189 -12.66 -8.60 8.51
C ILE A 189 -13.53 -9.51 9.35
N ALA A 190 -13.33 -10.82 9.21
CA ALA A 190 -13.98 -11.81 10.06
C ALA A 190 -13.28 -11.93 11.41
N ARG A 191 -14.02 -11.82 12.50
CA ARG A 191 -13.51 -12.04 13.87
C ARG A 191 -13.61 -13.52 14.21
N VAL A 192 -12.47 -14.21 14.37
CA VAL A 192 -12.37 -15.67 14.57
C VAL A 192 -11.65 -16.02 15.86
#